data_48a84276187f90827ec3ca6011007187
#
_entry.id   48a84276187f90827ec3ca6011007187
#
_cell.length_a   1.000
_cell.length_b   1.000
_cell.length_c   1.000
_cell.angle_alpha   90.00
_cell.angle_beta   90.00
_cell.angle_gamma   90.00
#
_symmetry.space_group_name_H-M   'P 1'
#
loop_
_entity.id
_entity.type
_entity.pdbx_description
1 polymer ?
#
loop_
_entity_poly.entity_id
_entity_poly.type
_entity_poly.pdbx_seq_one_letter_code
_entity_poly.pdbx_strand_id
1 'polypeptide(L)'
;MNLIELDQALRKLRLSGMATVLEARLRQAQTERMAPIDLVSTLVADELLRRQDRLLERRHKQAGFRDPDRSLDTFDFEFNRKMNRALIHELATARFIAQREDALLLGPPGTGKSHLAQAIGRAAILQGYRVTYREAHTLIEAIADATLDGTRKDLLADLATVPLLIIDDLGMRKLPATAGEDLLELIMRRYERASTVLTSNRPVDDWGKLLGDTAAVTALLDRLLHHAHVLKCGPRSWRTKVHTDLRSEEATK
;
A
#
# COMPACT_ATOMS: atom_id res chain seq x y z
N MET A 1 13.61 12.87 43.16
CA MET A 1 12.87 13.17 41.91
C MET A 1 11.40 12.89 42.18
N ASN A 2 10.55 13.87 42.05
CA ASN A 2 9.11 13.71 42.18
C ASN A 2 8.46 13.25 40.85
N LEU A 3 7.16 12.93 40.86
CA LEU A 3 6.45 12.42 39.68
C LEU A 3 6.50 13.40 38.48
N ILE A 4 6.43 14.68 38.72
CA ILE A 4 6.47 15.73 37.69
C ILE A 4 7.88 15.78 37.05
N GLU A 5 8.92 15.75 37.87
CA GLU A 5 10.29 15.73 37.41
C GLU A 5 10.59 14.45 36.60
N LEU A 6 10.03 13.30 37.01
CA LEU A 6 10.18 12.04 36.30
C LEU A 6 9.47 12.09 34.93
N ASP A 7 8.24 12.60 34.86
CA ASP A 7 7.53 12.80 33.58
C ASP A 7 8.35 13.68 32.63
N GLN A 8 8.84 14.81 33.12
CA GLN A 8 9.66 15.73 32.33
C GLN A 8 10.96 15.05 31.85
N ALA A 9 11.63 14.27 32.71
CA ALA A 9 12.84 13.55 32.35
C ALA A 9 12.57 12.50 31.26
N LEU A 10 11.49 11.72 31.38
CA LEU A 10 11.08 10.74 30.36
C LEU A 10 10.82 11.41 29.01
N ARG A 11 10.11 12.55 29.00
CA ARG A 11 9.86 13.31 27.77
C ARG A 11 11.16 13.85 27.15
N LYS A 12 12.07 14.35 27.97
CA LYS A 12 13.39 14.81 27.53
C LYS A 12 14.23 13.69 26.91
N LEU A 13 14.10 12.47 27.44
CA LEU A 13 14.70 11.26 26.89
C LEU A 13 13.91 10.67 25.68
N ARG A 14 12.85 11.34 25.24
CA ARG A 14 11.97 10.86 24.15
C ARG A 14 11.26 9.54 24.46
N LEU A 15 10.99 9.27 25.73
CA LEU A 15 10.24 8.11 26.23
C LEU A 15 8.78 8.53 26.52
N SER A 16 8.14 9.12 25.52
CA SER A 16 6.82 9.73 25.69
C SER A 16 5.68 8.71 25.83
N GLY A 17 5.88 7.45 25.44
CA GLY A 17 4.97 6.35 25.73
C GLY A 17 4.91 6.06 27.22
N MET A 18 6.09 5.87 27.84
CA MET A 18 6.20 5.70 29.30
C MET A 18 5.62 6.90 30.05
N ALA A 19 5.99 8.11 29.66
CA ALA A 19 5.52 9.34 30.31
C ALA A 19 3.98 9.45 30.31
N THR A 20 3.32 9.10 29.21
CA THR A 20 1.87 9.22 29.08
C THR A 20 1.10 8.29 30.04
N VAL A 21 1.64 7.11 30.30
CA VAL A 21 0.97 6.08 31.12
C VAL A 21 1.56 5.94 32.53
N LEU A 22 2.61 6.72 32.85
CA LEU A 22 3.39 6.59 34.10
C LEU A 22 2.52 6.55 35.34
N GLU A 23 1.62 7.53 35.51
CA GLU A 23 0.78 7.64 36.68
C GLU A 23 -0.21 6.46 36.81
N ALA A 24 -0.81 6.04 35.68
CA ALA A 24 -1.71 4.90 35.65
C ALA A 24 -0.99 3.59 36.03
N ARG A 25 0.22 3.38 35.50
CA ARG A 25 1.03 2.19 35.80
C ARG A 25 1.53 2.18 37.23
N LEU A 26 1.88 3.32 37.81
CA LEU A 26 2.25 3.41 39.24
C LEU A 26 1.07 3.06 40.14
N ARG A 27 -0.14 3.56 39.86
CA ARG A 27 -1.35 3.19 40.60
C ARG A 27 -1.65 1.69 40.47
N GLN A 28 -1.56 1.14 39.28
CA GLN A 28 -1.74 -0.29 39.04
C GLN A 28 -0.75 -1.10 39.86
N ALA A 29 0.54 -0.76 39.82
CA ALA A 29 1.59 -1.48 40.56
C ALA A 29 1.36 -1.48 42.07
N GLN A 30 0.84 -0.36 42.63
CA GLN A 30 0.48 -0.29 44.05
C GLN A 30 -0.72 -1.18 44.40
N THR A 31 -1.75 -1.21 43.54
CA THR A 31 -2.96 -1.98 43.76
C THR A 31 -2.70 -3.47 43.66
N GLU A 32 -1.94 -3.88 42.65
CA GLU A 32 -1.64 -5.28 42.32
C GLU A 32 -0.40 -5.79 43.06
N ARG A 33 0.29 -4.96 43.83
CA ARG A 33 1.56 -5.27 44.51
C ARG A 33 2.61 -5.83 43.55
N MET A 34 2.73 -5.22 42.38
CA MET A 34 3.68 -5.66 41.35
C MET A 34 5.13 -5.56 41.84
N ALA A 35 5.97 -6.50 41.42
CA ALA A 35 7.41 -6.35 41.63
C ALA A 35 7.96 -5.15 40.81
N PRO A 36 9.00 -4.46 41.29
CA PRO A 36 9.58 -3.31 40.58
C PRO A 36 9.98 -3.65 39.12
N ILE A 37 10.47 -4.84 38.87
CA ILE A 37 10.86 -5.30 37.53
C ILE A 37 9.65 -5.39 36.59
N ASP A 38 8.49 -5.83 37.09
CA ASP A 38 7.27 -5.97 36.30
C ASP A 38 6.72 -4.58 35.90
N LEU A 39 6.76 -3.61 36.82
CA LEU A 39 6.41 -2.23 36.53
C LEU A 39 7.30 -1.65 35.42
N VAL A 40 8.62 -1.81 35.53
CA VAL A 40 9.57 -1.33 34.51
C VAL A 40 9.31 -2.01 33.16
N SER A 41 9.12 -3.34 33.18
CA SER A 41 8.81 -4.11 31.95
C SER A 41 7.54 -3.64 31.27
N THR A 42 6.48 -3.35 32.04
CA THR A 42 5.22 -2.83 31.50
C THR A 42 5.39 -1.45 30.87
N LEU A 43 6.11 -0.54 31.55
CA LEU A 43 6.41 0.78 31.02
C LEU A 43 7.23 0.72 29.73
N VAL A 44 8.22 -0.17 29.66
CA VAL A 44 9.02 -0.39 28.44
C VAL A 44 8.15 -0.93 27.30
N ALA A 45 7.25 -1.89 27.61
CA ALA A 45 6.31 -2.41 26.62
C ALA A 45 5.38 -1.32 26.07
N ASP A 46 4.85 -0.44 26.92
CA ASP A 46 4.02 0.69 26.49
C ASP A 46 4.80 1.67 25.57
N GLU A 47 6.07 1.93 25.84
CA GLU A 47 6.92 2.75 24.98
C GLU A 47 7.15 2.10 23.61
N LEU A 48 7.48 0.80 23.59
CA LEU A 48 7.71 0.05 22.36
C LEU A 48 6.45 0.01 21.48
N LEU A 49 5.28 -0.27 22.08
CA LEU A 49 4.00 -0.26 21.39
C LEU A 49 3.73 1.09 20.75
N ARG A 50 3.86 2.17 21.52
CA ARG A 50 3.65 3.53 21.01
C ARG A 50 4.62 3.92 19.88
N ARG A 51 5.87 3.47 19.94
CA ARG A 51 6.83 3.69 18.84
C ARG A 51 6.43 2.92 17.59
N GLN A 52 5.96 1.69 17.76
CA GLN A 52 5.46 0.87 16.66
C GLN A 52 4.24 1.52 16.01
N ASP A 53 3.24 1.94 16.78
CA ASP A 53 2.04 2.61 16.28
C ASP A 53 2.39 3.87 15.47
N ARG A 54 3.25 4.75 16.03
CA ARG A 54 3.72 5.95 15.32
C ARG A 54 4.47 5.64 14.03
N LEU A 55 5.24 4.56 14.02
CA LEU A 55 5.93 4.12 12.81
C LEU A 55 4.94 3.67 11.75
N LEU A 56 3.91 2.89 12.12
CA LEU A 56 2.85 2.43 11.23
C LEU A 56 2.03 3.61 10.69
N GLU A 57 1.59 4.53 11.55
CA GLU A 57 0.88 5.75 11.15
C GLU A 57 1.69 6.58 10.14
N ARG A 58 2.99 6.78 10.41
CA ARG A 58 3.88 7.49 9.49
C ARG A 58 4.00 6.77 8.15
N ARG A 59 4.16 5.44 8.14
CA ARG A 59 4.22 4.64 6.91
C ARG A 59 2.92 4.70 6.11
N HIS A 60 1.77 4.62 6.78
CA HIS A 60 0.46 4.79 6.15
C HIS A 60 0.32 6.16 5.49
N LYS A 61 0.71 7.23 6.19
CA LYS A 61 0.70 8.59 5.64
C LYS A 61 1.65 8.74 4.44
N GLN A 62 2.84 8.17 4.53
CA GLN A 62 3.86 8.23 3.47
C GLN A 62 3.49 7.39 2.24
N ALA A 63 2.71 6.32 2.41
CA ALA A 63 2.28 5.48 1.30
C ALA A 63 1.45 6.24 0.27
N GLY A 64 0.71 7.27 0.68
CA GLY A 64 -0.07 8.11 -0.22
C GLY A 64 -1.30 7.41 -0.80
N PHE A 65 -1.92 6.48 -0.05
CA PHE A 65 -3.16 5.82 -0.47
C PHE A 65 -4.26 6.83 -0.75
N ARG A 66 -5.04 6.59 -1.81
CA ARG A 66 -6.20 7.41 -2.16
C ARG A 66 -7.32 7.27 -1.13
N ASP A 67 -7.49 6.08 -0.57
CA ASP A 67 -8.47 5.76 0.44
C ASP A 67 -7.79 4.88 1.52
N PRO A 68 -7.36 5.51 2.63
CA PRO A 68 -6.59 4.83 3.67
C PRO A 68 -7.39 3.78 4.45
N ASP A 69 -8.72 3.79 4.37
CA ASP A 69 -9.58 2.86 5.13
C ASP A 69 -9.86 1.54 4.41
N ARG A 70 -9.43 1.40 3.15
CA ARG A 70 -9.57 0.16 2.40
C ARG A 70 -8.73 -0.96 3.01
N SER A 71 -9.41 -2.00 3.46
CA SER A 71 -8.82 -3.23 4.01
C SER A 71 -9.44 -4.46 3.38
N LEU A 72 -8.87 -5.64 3.62
CA LEU A 72 -9.50 -6.89 3.20
C LEU A 72 -10.77 -7.20 3.99
N ASP A 73 -10.90 -6.72 5.23
CA ASP A 73 -12.08 -6.90 6.07
C ASP A 73 -13.29 -6.16 5.52
N THR A 74 -13.06 -5.04 4.82
CA THR A 74 -14.12 -4.23 4.20
C THR A 74 -14.42 -4.66 2.76
N PHE A 75 -13.73 -5.69 2.23
CA PHE A 75 -13.92 -6.16 0.87
C PHE A 75 -14.98 -7.27 0.78
N ASP A 76 -16.04 -7.05 -0.01
CA ASP A 76 -17.08 -8.06 -0.25
C ASP A 76 -16.61 -9.11 -1.27
N PHE A 77 -16.09 -10.22 -0.78
CA PHE A 77 -15.68 -11.37 -1.59
C PHE A 77 -16.86 -12.11 -2.25
N GLU A 78 -18.06 -12.02 -1.69
CA GLU A 78 -19.25 -12.71 -2.20
C GLU A 78 -19.78 -12.06 -3.48
N PHE A 79 -19.47 -10.80 -3.69
CA PHE A 79 -19.89 -10.07 -4.89
C PHE A 79 -19.28 -10.64 -6.18
N ASN A 80 -18.00 -11.01 -6.15
CA ASN A 80 -17.28 -11.61 -7.29
C ASN A 80 -16.68 -12.97 -6.90
N ARG A 81 -17.50 -13.98 -6.68
CA ARG A 81 -17.12 -15.33 -6.20
C ARG A 81 -16.07 -16.05 -7.05
N LYS A 82 -15.94 -15.69 -8.35
CA LYS A 82 -14.94 -16.28 -9.26
C LYS A 82 -13.53 -15.72 -9.06
N MET A 83 -13.39 -14.66 -8.25
CA MET A 83 -12.08 -14.10 -7.93
C MET A 83 -11.29 -15.06 -7.05
N ASN A 84 -10.00 -15.23 -7.34
CA ASN A 84 -9.14 -16.12 -6.56
C ASN A 84 -8.84 -15.53 -5.17
N ARG A 85 -9.70 -15.85 -4.20
CA ARG A 85 -9.61 -15.39 -2.82
C ARG A 85 -8.33 -15.87 -2.14
N ALA A 86 -7.90 -17.11 -2.44
CA ALA A 86 -6.69 -17.68 -1.86
C ALA A 86 -5.46 -16.84 -2.23
N LEU A 87 -5.32 -16.48 -3.51
CA LEU A 87 -4.24 -15.61 -3.99
C LEU A 87 -4.27 -14.21 -3.34
N ILE A 88 -5.45 -13.64 -3.11
CA ILE A 88 -5.58 -12.34 -2.43
C ILE A 88 -5.05 -12.43 -0.99
N HIS A 89 -5.42 -13.47 -0.25
CA HIS A 89 -4.92 -13.69 1.11
C HIS A 89 -3.42 -14.00 1.12
N GLU A 90 -2.92 -14.74 0.14
CA GLU A 90 -1.48 -14.98 -0.04
C GLU A 90 -0.72 -13.67 -0.24
N LEU A 91 -1.14 -12.82 -1.17
CA LEU A 91 -0.54 -11.50 -1.38
C LEU A 91 -0.59 -10.62 -0.11
N ALA A 92 -1.65 -10.71 0.68
CA ALA A 92 -1.79 -9.99 1.94
C ALA A 92 -0.80 -10.47 3.03
N THR A 93 -0.21 -11.65 2.91
CA THR A 93 0.90 -12.06 3.79
C THR A 93 2.18 -11.28 3.54
N ALA A 94 2.27 -10.53 2.45
CA ALA A 94 3.44 -9.79 1.99
C ALA A 94 4.70 -10.63 1.73
N ARG A 95 4.58 -11.97 1.62
CA ARG A 95 5.71 -12.86 1.32
C ARG A 95 6.32 -12.58 -0.05
N PHE A 96 5.47 -12.26 -1.05
CA PHE A 96 5.91 -11.91 -2.39
C PHE A 96 6.90 -10.73 -2.39
N ILE A 97 6.82 -9.81 -1.41
CA ILE A 97 7.77 -8.69 -1.27
C ILE A 97 9.15 -9.19 -0.85
N ALA A 98 9.22 -10.14 0.09
CA ALA A 98 10.48 -10.76 0.47
C ALA A 98 11.12 -11.56 -0.67
N GLN A 99 10.29 -12.16 -1.52
CA GLN A 99 10.69 -12.93 -2.71
C GLN A 99 10.97 -12.04 -3.92
N ARG A 100 10.69 -10.73 -3.85
CA ARG A 100 10.84 -9.76 -4.93
C ARG A 100 10.00 -10.10 -6.16
N GLU A 101 8.82 -10.63 -5.91
CA GLU A 101 7.83 -10.96 -6.92
C GLU A 101 6.86 -9.80 -7.12
N ASP A 102 6.24 -9.75 -8.29
CA ASP A 102 5.27 -8.73 -8.66
C ASP A 102 3.83 -9.26 -8.58
N ALA A 103 2.84 -8.37 -8.65
CA ALA A 103 1.44 -8.76 -8.75
C ALA A 103 0.69 -7.86 -9.75
N LEU A 104 -0.09 -8.50 -10.64
CA LEU A 104 -0.95 -7.81 -11.60
C LEU A 104 -2.42 -8.08 -11.27
N LEU A 105 -3.18 -7.01 -11.05
CA LEU A 105 -4.62 -7.07 -10.81
C LEU A 105 -5.34 -6.55 -12.05
N LEU A 106 -5.91 -7.46 -12.83
CA LEU A 106 -6.49 -7.17 -14.14
C LEU A 106 -8.01 -7.39 -14.13
N GLY A 107 -8.75 -6.51 -14.80
CA GLY A 107 -10.19 -6.70 -14.96
C GLY A 107 -10.96 -5.40 -15.19
N PRO A 108 -12.26 -5.47 -15.51
CA PRO A 108 -13.09 -4.31 -15.82
C PRO A 108 -13.13 -3.25 -14.70
N PRO A 109 -13.51 -2.01 -15.00
CA PRO A 109 -13.74 -0.98 -13.98
C PRO A 109 -14.77 -1.43 -12.92
N GLY A 110 -14.57 -0.98 -11.68
CA GLY A 110 -15.51 -1.27 -10.58
C GLY A 110 -15.43 -2.66 -9.97
N THR A 111 -14.46 -3.51 -10.36
CA THR A 111 -14.31 -4.88 -9.85
C THR A 111 -13.51 -4.99 -8.55
N GLY A 112 -13.07 -3.86 -7.98
CA GLY A 112 -12.37 -3.83 -6.69
C GLY A 112 -10.85 -3.86 -6.77
N LYS A 113 -10.21 -3.77 -7.95
CA LYS A 113 -8.74 -3.79 -8.13
C LYS A 113 -8.01 -2.78 -7.23
N SER A 114 -8.39 -1.51 -7.31
CA SER A 114 -7.78 -0.44 -6.51
C SER A 114 -8.03 -0.63 -5.01
N HIS A 115 -9.16 -1.21 -4.62
CA HIS A 115 -9.42 -1.58 -3.22
C HIS A 115 -8.43 -2.66 -2.77
N LEU A 116 -8.32 -3.74 -3.53
CA LEU A 116 -7.42 -4.86 -3.21
C LEU A 116 -5.96 -4.43 -3.20
N ALA A 117 -5.52 -3.62 -4.17
CA ALA A 117 -4.15 -3.10 -4.21
C ALA A 117 -3.81 -2.29 -2.95
N GLN A 118 -4.70 -1.39 -2.53
CA GLN A 118 -4.51 -0.61 -1.31
C GLN A 118 -4.59 -1.48 -0.04
N ALA A 119 -5.51 -2.45 0.02
CA ALA A 119 -5.63 -3.40 1.13
C ALA A 119 -4.37 -4.27 1.28
N ILE A 120 -3.80 -4.77 0.18
CA ILE A 120 -2.52 -5.50 0.15
C ILE A 120 -1.38 -4.57 0.63
N GLY A 121 -1.36 -3.32 0.16
CA GLY A 121 -0.39 -2.32 0.62
C GLY A 121 -0.47 -2.05 2.13
N ARG A 122 -1.69 -1.94 2.69
CA ARG A 122 -1.88 -1.82 4.15
C ARG A 122 -1.36 -3.04 4.89
N ALA A 123 -1.68 -4.23 4.42
CA ALA A 123 -1.18 -5.47 5.01
C ALA A 123 0.36 -5.52 4.98
N ALA A 124 0.99 -5.08 3.89
CA ALA A 124 2.44 -4.97 3.79
C ALA A 124 3.04 -3.97 4.81
N ILE A 125 2.38 -2.83 5.06
CA ILE A 125 2.81 -1.87 6.09
C ILE A 125 2.77 -2.51 7.49
N LEU A 126 1.73 -3.26 7.81
CA LEU A 126 1.61 -3.99 9.08
C LEU A 126 2.73 -5.03 9.25
N GLN A 127 3.19 -5.65 8.16
CA GLN A 127 4.36 -6.55 8.14
C GLN A 127 5.70 -5.80 8.16
N GLY A 128 5.70 -4.47 8.26
CA GLY A 128 6.90 -3.68 8.42
C GLY A 128 7.50 -3.13 7.12
N TYR A 129 6.89 -3.34 5.96
CA TYR A 129 7.39 -2.81 4.69
C TYR A 129 7.05 -1.32 4.51
N ARG A 130 7.90 -0.61 3.77
CA ARG A 130 7.55 0.70 3.20
C ARG A 130 6.78 0.47 1.91
N VAL A 131 5.70 1.24 1.72
CA VAL A 131 4.86 1.18 0.53
C VAL A 131 4.75 2.56 -0.07
N THR A 132 4.75 2.64 -1.40
CA THR A 132 4.42 3.86 -2.15
C THR A 132 3.28 3.53 -3.13
N TYR A 133 2.20 4.29 -3.04
CA TYR A 133 1.06 4.18 -3.96
C TYR A 133 1.06 5.38 -4.90
N ARG A 134 0.87 5.14 -6.19
CA ARG A 134 0.71 6.17 -7.22
C ARG A 134 -0.33 5.71 -8.23
N GLU A 135 -1.19 6.61 -8.68
CA GLU A 135 -1.98 6.39 -9.89
C GLU A 135 -1.06 6.47 -11.11
N ALA A 136 -1.24 5.61 -12.11
CA ALA A 136 -0.32 5.49 -13.24
C ALA A 136 -0.12 6.82 -13.98
N HIS A 137 -1.19 7.59 -14.22
CA HIS A 137 -1.08 8.88 -14.89
C HIS A 137 -0.27 9.90 -14.07
N THR A 138 -0.55 10.02 -12.76
CA THR A 138 0.19 10.92 -11.87
C THR A 138 1.67 10.54 -11.75
N LEU A 139 1.97 9.24 -11.78
CA LEU A 139 3.34 8.76 -11.78
C LEU A 139 4.08 9.20 -13.05
N ILE A 140 3.47 9.01 -14.22
CA ILE A 140 4.07 9.39 -15.51
C ILE A 140 4.22 10.92 -15.62
N GLU A 141 3.22 11.68 -15.20
CA GLU A 141 3.31 13.13 -15.12
C GLU A 141 4.48 13.57 -14.21
N ALA A 142 4.61 12.98 -13.02
CA ALA A 142 5.71 13.29 -12.12
C ALA A 142 7.10 12.95 -12.71
N ILE A 143 7.22 11.87 -13.50
CA ILE A 143 8.47 11.53 -14.19
C ILE A 143 8.78 12.55 -15.30
N ALA A 144 7.76 13.00 -16.05
CA ALA A 144 7.91 14.01 -17.07
C ALA A 144 8.33 15.36 -16.47
N ASP A 145 7.67 15.82 -15.40
CA ASP A 145 8.03 17.04 -14.66
C ASP A 145 9.45 16.96 -14.11
N ALA A 146 9.81 15.85 -13.48
CA ALA A 146 11.16 15.63 -12.96
C ALA A 146 12.24 15.62 -14.07
N THR A 147 11.86 15.27 -15.31
CA THR A 147 12.76 15.39 -16.48
C THR A 147 13.03 16.84 -16.83
N LEU A 148 12.00 17.70 -16.77
CA LEU A 148 12.14 19.14 -17.01
C LEU A 148 12.97 19.83 -15.90
N ASP A 149 12.75 19.41 -14.65
CA ASP A 149 13.42 20.00 -13.48
C ASP A 149 14.83 19.41 -13.25
N GLY A 150 15.24 18.41 -14.02
CA GLY A 150 16.55 17.72 -13.84
C GLY A 150 16.62 16.78 -12.64
N THR A 151 15.51 16.49 -11.97
CA THR A 151 15.42 15.62 -10.77
C THR A 151 15.01 14.18 -11.06
N ARG A 152 14.83 13.81 -12.34
CA ARG A 152 14.38 12.48 -12.78
C ARG A 152 15.18 11.35 -12.16
N LYS A 153 16.51 11.49 -12.09
CA LYS A 153 17.38 10.45 -11.55
C LYS A 153 17.07 10.13 -10.09
N ASP A 154 16.84 11.16 -9.28
CA ASP A 154 16.55 11.02 -7.85
C ASP A 154 15.15 10.44 -7.64
N LEU A 155 14.15 10.92 -8.38
CA LEU A 155 12.79 10.37 -8.34
C LEU A 155 12.77 8.88 -8.69
N LEU A 156 13.42 8.47 -9.79
CA LEU A 156 13.48 7.07 -10.19
C LEU A 156 14.29 6.22 -9.19
N ALA A 157 15.34 6.76 -8.56
CA ALA A 157 16.07 6.08 -7.51
C ALA A 157 15.21 5.85 -6.26
N ASP A 158 14.44 6.83 -5.83
CA ASP A 158 13.51 6.71 -4.71
C ASP A 158 12.42 5.66 -5.00
N LEU A 159 11.80 5.71 -6.18
CA LEU A 159 10.80 4.75 -6.60
C LEU A 159 11.37 3.33 -6.78
N ALA A 160 12.64 3.20 -7.19
CA ALA A 160 13.31 1.91 -7.36
C ALA A 160 13.64 1.23 -6.03
N THR A 161 13.85 1.99 -4.95
CA THR A 161 14.31 1.48 -3.64
C THR A 161 13.19 1.16 -2.66
N VAL A 162 11.95 1.62 -2.92
CA VAL A 162 10.82 1.29 -2.05
C VAL A 162 10.47 -0.20 -2.18
N PRO A 163 10.34 -0.96 -1.06
CA PRO A 163 10.07 -2.39 -1.11
C PRO A 163 8.81 -2.77 -1.89
N LEU A 164 7.73 -2.01 -1.77
CA LEU A 164 6.50 -2.19 -2.52
C LEU A 164 6.06 -0.89 -3.18
N LEU A 165 6.02 -0.88 -4.51
CA LEU A 165 5.40 0.17 -5.32
C LEU A 165 4.04 -0.32 -5.84
N ILE A 166 2.99 0.46 -5.61
CA ILE A 166 1.66 0.20 -6.18
C ILE A 166 1.41 1.24 -7.28
N ILE A 167 1.24 0.75 -8.51
CA ILE A 167 0.87 1.56 -9.68
C ILE A 167 -0.59 1.24 -10.02
N ASP A 168 -1.49 2.16 -9.70
CA ASP A 168 -2.93 1.93 -9.82
C ASP A 168 -3.53 2.57 -11.07
N ASP A 169 -4.61 1.97 -11.59
CA ASP A 169 -5.43 2.48 -12.69
C ASP A 169 -4.68 2.69 -14.03
N LEU A 170 -3.73 1.80 -14.39
CA LEU A 170 -3.09 1.84 -15.71
C LEU A 170 -4.13 1.63 -16.82
N GLY A 171 -4.20 2.60 -17.74
CA GLY A 171 -5.10 2.58 -18.90
C GLY A 171 -6.47 3.24 -18.66
N MET A 172 -6.66 3.93 -17.53
CA MET A 172 -7.86 4.75 -17.30
C MET A 172 -7.86 6.07 -18.06
N ARG A 173 -6.69 6.64 -18.30
CA ARG A 173 -6.50 7.89 -19.04
C ARG A 173 -5.51 7.69 -20.18
N LYS A 174 -5.58 8.56 -21.18
CA LYS A 174 -4.55 8.62 -22.22
C LYS A 174 -3.23 9.06 -21.58
N LEU A 175 -2.17 8.32 -21.87
CA LEU A 175 -0.83 8.59 -21.39
C LEU A 175 0.03 9.26 -22.48
N PRO A 176 1.09 9.98 -22.11
CA PRO A 176 2.08 10.50 -23.07
C PRO A 176 2.73 9.38 -23.89
N ALA A 177 3.28 9.71 -25.05
CA ALA A 177 3.97 8.73 -25.91
C ALA A 177 5.20 8.10 -25.24
N THR A 178 5.85 8.80 -24.31
CA THR A 178 7.01 8.32 -23.54
C THR A 178 6.66 7.38 -22.39
N ALA A 179 5.36 7.21 -22.08
CA ALA A 179 4.93 6.43 -20.91
C ALA A 179 5.42 4.98 -20.93
N GLY A 180 5.54 4.36 -22.11
CA GLY A 180 6.06 3.01 -22.25
C GLY A 180 7.53 2.91 -21.82
N GLU A 181 8.37 3.83 -22.28
CA GLU A 181 9.79 3.90 -21.95
C GLU A 181 9.99 4.26 -20.47
N ASP A 182 9.22 5.21 -19.94
CA ASP A 182 9.29 5.64 -18.54
C ASP A 182 8.94 4.51 -17.57
N LEU A 183 7.87 3.76 -17.88
CA LEU A 183 7.48 2.57 -17.09
C LEU A 183 8.50 1.45 -17.24
N LEU A 184 9.01 1.20 -18.46
CA LEU A 184 10.05 0.19 -18.68
C LEU A 184 11.28 0.50 -17.84
N GLU A 185 11.79 1.74 -17.87
CA GLU A 185 12.96 2.13 -17.08
C GLU A 185 12.73 1.89 -15.58
N LEU A 186 11.56 2.27 -15.06
CA LEU A 186 11.21 2.08 -13.65
C LEU A 186 11.16 0.60 -13.29
N ILE A 187 10.47 -0.24 -14.11
CA ILE A 187 10.35 -1.68 -13.86
C ILE A 187 11.72 -2.37 -13.98
N MET A 188 12.56 -2.01 -14.95
CA MET A 188 13.93 -2.53 -15.07
C MET A 188 14.79 -2.23 -13.84
N ARG A 189 14.65 -1.05 -13.22
CA ARG A 189 15.37 -0.69 -11.99
C ARG A 189 14.88 -1.51 -10.79
N ARG A 190 13.61 -1.96 -10.80
CA ARG A 190 12.96 -2.71 -9.72
C ARG A 190 13.08 -4.22 -9.89
N TYR A 191 13.24 -4.70 -11.12
CA TYR A 191 13.30 -6.12 -11.47
C TYR A 191 14.28 -6.89 -10.56
N GLU A 192 13.80 -7.96 -9.91
CA GLU A 192 14.51 -8.80 -8.93
C GLU A 192 15.08 -8.04 -7.68
N ARG A 193 14.69 -6.80 -7.48
CA ARG A 193 15.16 -5.97 -6.36
C ARG A 193 14.05 -5.54 -5.42
N ALA A 194 12.89 -5.24 -5.95
CA ALA A 194 11.74 -4.75 -5.21
C ALA A 194 10.44 -5.12 -5.93
N SER A 195 9.35 -5.26 -5.20
CA SER A 195 8.06 -5.71 -5.71
C SER A 195 7.19 -4.59 -6.21
N THR A 196 6.44 -4.86 -7.29
CA THR A 196 5.46 -3.93 -7.86
C THR A 196 4.07 -4.58 -7.89
N VAL A 197 3.07 -3.87 -7.39
CA VAL A 197 1.66 -4.22 -7.65
C VAL A 197 1.13 -3.26 -8.69
N LEU A 198 0.62 -3.80 -9.81
CA LEU A 198 0.07 -3.00 -10.87
C LEU A 198 -1.39 -3.36 -11.11
N THR A 199 -2.26 -2.36 -11.20
CA THR A 199 -3.66 -2.59 -11.56
C THR A 199 -3.98 -2.01 -12.93
N SER A 200 -4.75 -2.76 -13.74
CA SER A 200 -5.20 -2.27 -15.04
C SER A 200 -6.62 -2.73 -15.36
N ASN A 201 -7.36 -1.86 -16.01
CA ASN A 201 -8.66 -2.17 -16.58
C ASN A 201 -8.57 -2.67 -18.03
N ARG A 202 -7.37 -2.69 -18.60
CA ARG A 202 -7.08 -3.20 -19.94
C ARG A 202 -6.43 -4.57 -19.87
N PRO A 203 -6.76 -5.49 -20.78
CA PRO A 203 -5.98 -6.69 -21.00
C PRO A 203 -4.52 -6.34 -21.31
N VAL A 204 -3.60 -7.23 -20.94
CA VAL A 204 -2.17 -7.04 -21.19
C VAL A 204 -1.87 -6.89 -22.69
N ASP A 205 -2.61 -7.57 -23.55
CA ASP A 205 -2.49 -7.53 -25.01
C ASP A 205 -2.76 -6.12 -25.61
N ASP A 206 -3.51 -5.28 -24.88
CA ASP A 206 -3.84 -3.91 -25.31
C ASP A 206 -2.78 -2.88 -24.87
N TRP A 207 -1.81 -3.27 -24.03
CA TRP A 207 -0.85 -2.31 -23.47
C TRP A 207 0.10 -1.71 -24.50
N GLY A 208 0.43 -2.42 -25.57
CA GLY A 208 1.19 -1.87 -26.69
C GLY A 208 0.53 -0.66 -27.34
N LYS A 209 -0.79 -0.73 -27.53
CA LYS A 209 -1.60 0.39 -28.05
C LYS A 209 -1.77 1.52 -27.03
N LEU A 210 -1.84 1.17 -25.75
CA LEU A 210 -2.06 2.12 -24.66
C LEU A 210 -0.84 3.00 -24.40
N LEU A 211 0.35 2.38 -24.42
CA LEU A 211 1.61 3.00 -24.04
C LEU A 211 2.43 3.52 -25.26
N GLY A 212 1.95 3.26 -26.48
CA GLY A 212 2.49 3.86 -27.70
C GLY A 212 3.78 3.23 -28.24
N ASP A 213 4.50 2.43 -27.46
CA ASP A 213 5.71 1.71 -27.85
C ASP A 213 5.58 0.20 -27.60
N THR A 214 5.36 -0.54 -28.67
CA THR A 214 5.18 -1.99 -28.60
C THR A 214 6.47 -2.72 -28.13
N ALA A 215 7.65 -2.22 -28.49
CA ALA A 215 8.91 -2.85 -28.12
C ALA A 215 9.19 -2.65 -26.62
N ALA A 216 9.05 -1.41 -26.13
CA ALA A 216 9.19 -1.11 -24.70
C ALA A 216 8.17 -1.89 -23.86
N VAL A 217 6.92 -1.98 -24.32
CA VAL A 217 5.87 -2.72 -23.61
C VAL A 217 6.16 -4.22 -23.60
N THR A 218 6.67 -4.80 -24.68
CA THR A 218 7.05 -6.21 -24.71
C THR A 218 8.16 -6.50 -23.69
N ALA A 219 9.19 -5.66 -23.65
CA ALA A 219 10.28 -5.79 -22.68
C ALA A 219 9.80 -5.59 -21.24
N LEU A 220 8.89 -4.63 -21.00
CA LEU A 220 8.25 -4.37 -19.70
C LEU A 220 7.48 -5.60 -19.23
N LEU A 221 6.65 -6.17 -20.11
CA LEU A 221 5.82 -7.33 -19.79
C LEU A 221 6.66 -8.58 -19.52
N ASP A 222 7.72 -8.80 -20.29
CA ASP A 222 8.65 -9.91 -20.06
C ASP A 222 9.22 -9.86 -18.63
N ARG A 223 9.63 -8.68 -18.16
CA ARG A 223 10.16 -8.51 -16.79
C ARG A 223 9.07 -8.61 -15.72
N LEU A 224 7.96 -7.92 -15.95
CA LEU A 224 6.87 -7.83 -14.96
C LEU A 224 6.18 -9.17 -14.77
N LEU A 225 6.06 -10.01 -15.81
CA LEU A 225 5.39 -11.31 -15.76
C LEU A 225 6.34 -12.46 -15.36
N HIS A 226 7.64 -12.26 -15.37
CA HIS A 226 8.60 -13.32 -15.07
C HIS A 226 8.37 -13.97 -13.69
N HIS A 227 8.07 -13.17 -12.67
CA HIS A 227 7.79 -13.61 -11.31
C HIS A 227 6.51 -12.96 -10.78
N ALA A 228 5.42 -12.93 -11.56
CA ALA A 228 4.23 -12.23 -11.18
C ALA A 228 3.05 -13.13 -10.81
N HIS A 229 2.36 -12.71 -9.78
CA HIS A 229 1.04 -13.22 -9.43
C HIS A 229 -0.03 -12.46 -10.23
N VAL A 230 -0.78 -13.14 -11.08
CA VAL A 230 -1.84 -12.52 -11.90
C VAL A 230 -3.20 -12.80 -11.31
N LEU A 231 -3.86 -11.77 -10.79
CA LEU A 231 -5.22 -11.81 -10.26
C LEU A 231 -6.21 -11.25 -11.29
N LYS A 232 -7.10 -12.09 -11.77
CA LYS A 232 -8.23 -11.65 -12.61
C LYS A 232 -9.39 -11.21 -11.73
N CYS A 233 -9.75 -9.93 -11.81
CA CYS A 233 -10.83 -9.30 -11.05
C CYS A 233 -12.09 -9.15 -11.89
N GLY A 234 -13.24 -9.50 -11.35
CA GLY A 234 -14.52 -9.35 -12.04
C GLY A 234 -15.29 -10.66 -12.19
N PRO A 235 -16.34 -10.70 -13.05
CA PRO A 235 -16.69 -9.69 -14.06
C PRO A 235 -17.58 -8.54 -13.57
N ARG A 236 -18.21 -8.63 -12.38
CA ARG A 236 -19.23 -7.69 -11.93
C ARG A 236 -18.64 -6.39 -11.42
N SER A 237 -19.26 -5.26 -11.77
CA SER A 237 -18.90 -3.94 -11.25
C SER A 237 -19.73 -3.61 -10.01
N TRP A 238 -19.07 -3.38 -8.88
CA TRP A 238 -19.70 -2.93 -7.63
C TRP A 238 -20.38 -1.55 -7.79
N ARG A 239 -19.79 -0.65 -8.55
CA ARG A 239 -20.35 0.68 -8.79
C ARG A 239 -21.70 0.63 -9.47
N THR A 240 -21.88 -0.30 -10.42
CA THR A 240 -23.15 -0.48 -11.12
C THR A 240 -24.23 -1.05 -10.18
N LYS A 241 -23.86 -1.95 -9.26
CA LYS A 241 -24.79 -2.50 -8.25
C LYS A 241 -25.34 -1.39 -7.36
N VAL A 242 -24.49 -0.59 -6.77
CA VAL A 242 -24.88 0.53 -5.87
C VAL A 242 -25.83 1.50 -6.58
N HIS A 243 -25.58 1.83 -7.85
CA HIS A 243 -26.49 2.68 -8.63
C HIS A 243 -27.84 2.03 -8.91
N THR A 244 -27.89 0.73 -9.10
CA THR A 244 -29.16 0.00 -9.33
C THR A 244 -29.97 -0.07 -8.04
N ASP A 245 -29.32 -0.34 -6.92
CA ASP A 245 -29.96 -0.43 -5.60
C ASP A 245 -30.54 0.95 -5.18
N LEU A 246 -29.83 2.04 -5.38
CA LEU A 246 -30.32 3.41 -5.11
C LEU A 246 -31.55 3.78 -5.96
N ARG A 247 -31.56 3.43 -7.24
CA ARG A 247 -32.71 3.69 -8.12
C ARG A 247 -33.94 2.87 -7.75
N SER A 248 -33.77 1.64 -7.25
CA SER A 248 -34.87 0.80 -6.78
C SER A 248 -35.49 1.33 -5.48
N GLU A 249 -34.70 1.93 -4.58
CA GLU A 249 -35.18 2.57 -3.35
C GLU A 249 -35.91 3.89 -3.61
N GLU A 250 -35.48 4.68 -4.62
CA GLU A 250 -36.19 5.90 -5.02
C GLU A 250 -37.50 5.63 -5.76
N ALA A 251 -37.61 4.49 -6.48
CA ALA A 251 -38.83 4.09 -7.17
C ALA A 251 -39.91 3.48 -6.25
N THR A 252 -39.55 3.20 -4.99
CA THR A 252 -40.43 2.57 -3.99
C THR A 252 -40.95 3.60 -2.95
N LYS A 253 -40.57 4.86 -3.07
CA LYS A 253 -41.10 6.00 -2.30
C LYS A 253 -42.05 6.84 -3.16
#